data_3207a18e39538cfa6379ab641348ecda
#
_entry.id   3207a18e39538cfa6379ab641348ecda
#
_cell.length_a   1.000
_cell.length_b   1.000
_cell.length_c   1.000
_cell.angle_alpha   90.00
_cell.angle_beta   90.00
_cell.angle_gamma   90.00
#
_symmetry.space_group_name_H-M   'P 1'
#
loop_
_entity.id
_entity.type
_entity.pdbx_description
1 polymer ?
#
loop_
_entity_poly.entity_id
_entity_poly.type
_entity_poly.pdbx_seq_one_letter_code
_entity_poly.pdbx_strand_id
1 'polypeptide(L)'
;LGRLIALPFAGPLSDKLGRRISTAIGSGSYAIYLIGLALAFNAGTNGGYTIAYVCAIIGGIANSFLDTGIYPAVAEIIYKAPGVATMGIKFFIAIAQMILPFVLGATVATTATGLVSYNMLFYICGVIYVVLLVLVMLFPLPDADQKAAGKKEGLIDSLKHTHFSIESVAMILIGFTCTGTFQLWL
;
A
#
# COMPACT_ATOMS: atom_id res chain seq x y z
N LEU A 1 -0.98 11.85 5.08
CA LEU A 1 -0.90 11.82 6.55
C LEU A 1 -0.93 10.40 7.10
N GLY A 2 -1.93 9.55 6.74
CA GLY A 2 -2.03 8.18 7.25
C GLY A 2 -0.80 7.34 7.01
N ARG A 3 -0.21 7.39 5.80
CA ARG A 3 1.02 6.68 5.45
C ARG A 3 2.24 7.17 6.26
N LEU A 4 2.36 8.48 6.45
CA LEU A 4 3.46 9.08 7.20
C LEU A 4 3.47 8.60 8.67
N ILE A 5 2.29 8.51 9.27
CA ILE A 5 2.14 8.07 10.66
C ILE A 5 2.33 6.55 10.77
N ALA A 6 1.76 5.78 9.84
CA ALA A 6 1.74 4.32 9.93
C ALA A 6 3.10 3.67 9.56
N LEU A 7 3.86 4.26 8.64
CA LEU A 7 5.08 3.65 8.10
C LEU A 7 6.12 3.28 9.19
N PRO A 8 6.44 4.14 10.18
CA PRO A 8 7.39 3.81 11.24
C PRO A 8 6.94 2.65 12.13
N PHE A 9 5.61 2.45 12.25
CA PHE A 9 5.04 1.39 13.10
C PHE A 9 4.76 0.10 12.31
N ALA A 10 4.45 0.22 11.02
CA ALA A 10 4.09 -0.91 10.18
C ALA A 10 5.24 -1.91 10.00
N GLY A 11 6.50 -1.43 9.87
CA GLY A 11 7.68 -2.28 9.80
C GLY A 11 7.87 -3.19 11.01
N PRO A 12 8.09 -2.63 12.20
CA PRO A 12 8.25 -3.43 13.42
C PRO A 12 7.03 -4.29 13.76
N LEU A 13 5.84 -3.85 13.38
CA LEU A 13 4.62 -4.61 13.61
C LEU A 13 4.51 -5.79 12.61
N SER A 14 4.89 -5.58 11.35
CA SER A 14 4.98 -6.65 10.34
C SER A 14 5.97 -7.73 10.74
N ASP A 15 7.11 -7.34 11.33
CA ASP A 15 8.12 -8.28 11.81
C ASP A 15 7.65 -9.09 13.03
N LYS A 16 6.75 -8.52 13.87
CA LYS A 16 6.17 -9.21 15.02
C LYS A 16 4.99 -10.11 14.68
N LEU A 17 4.09 -9.63 13.82
CA LEU A 17 2.85 -10.30 13.46
C LEU A 17 3.03 -11.31 12.33
N GLY A 18 4.13 -11.19 11.58
CA GLY A 18 4.37 -11.95 10.36
C GLY A 18 3.86 -11.24 9.10
N ARG A 19 4.46 -11.59 7.96
CA ARG A 19 4.17 -10.98 6.65
C ARG A 19 2.72 -11.19 6.22
N ARG A 20 2.19 -12.38 6.50
CA ARG A 20 0.81 -12.76 6.16
C ARG A 20 -0.21 -11.87 6.85
N ILE A 21 -0.09 -11.67 8.16
CA ILE A 21 -1.04 -10.85 8.93
C ILE A 21 -0.93 -9.38 8.53
N SER A 22 0.29 -8.87 8.33
CA SER A 22 0.52 -7.51 7.85
C SER A 22 -0.13 -7.26 6.50
N THR A 23 0.05 -8.16 5.53
CA THR A 23 -0.57 -8.07 4.20
C THR A 23 -2.09 -8.17 4.29
N ALA A 24 -2.61 -9.00 5.17
CA ALA A 24 -4.06 -9.15 5.39
C ALA A 24 -4.67 -7.86 5.98
N ILE A 25 -4.03 -7.26 6.99
CA ILE A 25 -4.45 -5.98 7.56
C ILE A 25 -4.45 -4.89 6.47
N GLY A 26 -3.39 -4.85 5.66
CA GLY A 26 -3.27 -3.92 4.54
C GLY A 26 -4.39 -4.09 3.51
N SER A 27 -4.64 -5.32 3.05
CA SER A 27 -5.68 -5.62 2.06
C SER A 27 -7.09 -5.33 2.60
N GLY A 28 -7.39 -5.71 3.85
CA GLY A 28 -8.67 -5.44 4.48
C GLY A 28 -8.92 -3.94 4.67
N SER A 29 -7.92 -3.21 5.13
CA SER A 29 -8.01 -1.75 5.27
C SER A 29 -8.16 -1.05 3.92
N TYR A 30 -7.54 -1.57 2.84
CA TYR A 30 -7.74 -1.04 1.49
C TYR A 30 -9.15 -1.29 0.96
N ALA A 31 -9.73 -2.45 1.24
CA ALA A 31 -11.13 -2.73 0.92
C ALA A 31 -12.07 -1.74 1.62
N ILE A 32 -11.86 -1.49 2.92
CA ILE A 32 -12.63 -0.51 3.70
C ILE A 32 -12.47 0.90 3.10
N TYR A 33 -11.25 1.29 2.73
CA TYR A 33 -10.98 2.58 2.10
C TYR A 33 -11.77 2.75 0.80
N LEU A 34 -11.74 1.79 -0.11
CA LEU A 34 -12.40 1.88 -1.41
C LEU A 34 -13.92 1.85 -1.30
N ILE A 35 -14.47 0.96 -0.47
CA ILE A 35 -15.91 0.89 -0.20
C ILE A 35 -16.37 2.18 0.49
N GLY A 36 -15.59 2.69 1.43
CA GLY A 36 -15.87 3.95 2.13
C GLY A 36 -15.88 5.15 1.18
N LEU A 37 -14.97 5.20 0.19
CA LEU A 37 -15.02 6.23 -0.86
C LEU A 37 -16.29 6.13 -1.71
N ALA A 38 -16.71 4.93 -2.09
CA ALA A 38 -17.95 4.73 -2.82
C ALA A 38 -19.17 5.25 -2.03
N LEU A 39 -19.20 5.02 -0.71
CA LEU A 39 -20.22 5.55 0.18
C LEU A 39 -20.14 7.07 0.32
N ALA A 40 -18.94 7.63 0.35
CA ALA A 40 -18.73 9.08 0.43
C ALA A 40 -19.35 9.81 -0.78
N PHE A 41 -19.26 9.24 -1.98
CA PHE A 41 -19.91 9.78 -3.17
C PHE A 41 -21.44 9.80 -3.07
N ASN A 42 -22.03 8.84 -2.36
CA ASN A 42 -23.48 8.76 -2.17
C ASN A 42 -24.01 9.66 -1.05
N ALA A 43 -23.15 10.07 -0.10
CA ALA A 43 -23.57 10.82 1.11
C ALA A 43 -23.79 12.32 0.88
N GLY A 44 -23.60 12.84 -0.33
CA GLY A 44 -23.71 14.26 -0.65
C GLY A 44 -22.51 15.10 -0.16
N THR A 45 -22.55 16.42 -0.43
CA THR A 45 -21.37 17.28 -0.30
C THR A 45 -20.84 17.42 1.12
N ASN A 46 -21.68 17.59 2.14
CA ASN A 46 -21.21 17.87 3.50
C ASN A 46 -20.75 16.62 4.26
N GLY A 47 -21.48 15.51 4.15
CA GLY A 47 -21.12 14.25 4.79
C GLY A 47 -20.04 13.49 4.02
N GLY A 48 -20.08 13.57 2.69
CA GLY A 48 -19.15 12.88 1.80
C GLY A 48 -17.70 13.28 2.01
N TYR A 49 -17.39 14.56 2.19
CA TYR A 49 -16.03 15.03 2.45
C TYR A 49 -15.44 14.46 3.73
N THR A 50 -16.20 14.44 4.81
CA THR A 50 -15.73 13.90 6.11
C THR A 50 -15.43 12.40 5.98
N ILE A 51 -16.33 11.64 5.35
CA ILE A 51 -16.12 10.21 5.10
C ILE A 51 -14.88 9.99 4.21
N ALA A 52 -14.73 10.76 3.13
CA ALA A 52 -13.59 10.66 2.23
C ALA A 52 -12.26 10.94 2.94
N TYR A 53 -12.20 11.95 3.83
CA TYR A 53 -11.00 12.24 4.62
C TYR A 53 -10.61 11.10 5.55
N VAL A 54 -11.57 10.56 6.29
CA VAL A 54 -11.33 9.41 7.18
C VAL A 54 -10.86 8.20 6.37
N CYS A 55 -11.54 7.92 5.27
CA CYS A 55 -11.15 6.82 4.37
C CYS A 55 -9.74 7.03 3.79
N ALA A 56 -9.37 8.25 3.40
CA ALA A 56 -8.03 8.56 2.89
C ALA A 56 -6.93 8.31 3.93
N ILE A 57 -7.19 8.57 5.21
CA ILE A 57 -6.25 8.23 6.30
C ILE A 57 -6.12 6.70 6.42
N ILE A 58 -7.24 5.98 6.40
CA ILE A 58 -7.25 4.51 6.44
C ILE A 58 -6.50 3.93 5.22
N GLY A 59 -6.71 4.48 4.02
CA GLY A 59 -6.01 4.08 2.81
C GLY A 59 -4.49 4.30 2.91
N GLY A 60 -4.05 5.39 3.54
CA GLY A 60 -2.63 5.64 3.81
C GLY A 60 -2.02 4.62 4.78
N ILE A 61 -2.75 4.25 5.82
CA ILE A 61 -2.35 3.19 6.77
C ILE A 61 -2.28 1.84 6.04
N ALA A 62 -3.30 1.51 5.28
CA ALA A 62 -3.39 0.28 4.50
C ALA A 62 -2.19 0.11 3.55
N ASN A 63 -1.80 1.19 2.85
CA ASN A 63 -0.65 1.19 1.96
C ASN A 63 0.65 0.86 2.69
N SER A 64 0.86 1.42 3.90
CA SER A 64 2.04 1.13 4.70
C SER A 64 2.15 -0.34 5.10
N PHE A 65 1.03 -0.96 5.51
CA PHE A 65 1.00 -2.39 5.86
C PHE A 65 1.18 -3.30 4.64
N LEU A 66 0.64 -2.93 3.48
CA LEU A 66 0.87 -3.66 2.23
C LEU A 66 2.35 -3.61 1.82
N ASP A 67 2.95 -2.43 1.82
CA ASP A 67 4.36 -2.26 1.45
C ASP A 67 5.27 -3.08 2.38
N THR A 68 5.08 -3.00 3.69
CA THR A 68 5.90 -3.72 4.67
C THR A 68 5.65 -5.23 4.68
N GLY A 69 4.50 -5.70 4.22
CA GLY A 69 4.20 -7.12 4.07
C GLY A 69 4.70 -7.71 2.75
N ILE A 70 4.36 -7.07 1.62
CA ILE A 70 4.57 -7.63 0.28
C ILE A 70 6.03 -7.56 -0.17
N TYR A 71 6.70 -6.40 -0.02
CA TYR A 71 8.08 -6.25 -0.53
C TYR A 71 9.07 -7.23 0.09
N PRO A 72 9.11 -7.39 1.43
CA PRO A 72 9.98 -8.38 2.04
C PRO A 72 9.57 -9.81 1.69
N ALA A 73 8.27 -10.13 1.67
CA ALA A 73 7.79 -11.47 1.33
C ALA A 73 8.26 -11.91 -0.08
N VAL A 74 8.15 -11.03 -1.07
CA VAL A 74 8.62 -11.34 -2.43
C VAL A 74 10.13 -11.44 -2.51
N ALA A 75 10.87 -10.61 -1.77
CA ALA A 75 12.33 -10.71 -1.68
C ALA A 75 12.79 -12.01 -1.02
N GLU A 76 12.04 -12.54 -0.04
CA GLU A 76 12.30 -13.82 0.61
C GLU A 76 11.97 -15.01 -0.31
N ILE A 77 10.89 -14.94 -1.09
CA ILE A 77 10.52 -15.97 -2.08
C ILE A 77 11.59 -16.06 -3.18
N ILE A 78 12.06 -14.92 -3.67
CA ILE A 78 13.06 -14.85 -4.75
C ILE A 78 14.42 -14.47 -4.15
N TYR A 79 14.90 -15.30 -3.22
CA TYR A 79 16.12 -15.04 -2.46
C TYR A 79 17.40 -14.94 -3.32
N LYS A 80 17.42 -15.53 -4.53
CA LYS A 80 18.56 -15.46 -5.45
C LYS A 80 18.75 -14.07 -6.08
N ALA A 81 17.69 -13.28 -6.20
CA ALA A 81 17.71 -11.96 -6.82
C ALA A 81 16.68 -11.02 -6.18
N PRO A 82 16.82 -10.67 -4.89
CA PRO A 82 15.82 -9.89 -4.17
C PRO A 82 15.60 -8.49 -4.76
N GLY A 83 16.66 -7.90 -5.34
CA GLY A 83 16.54 -6.61 -6.03
C GLY A 83 15.67 -6.70 -7.28
N VAL A 84 15.82 -7.74 -8.08
CA VAL A 84 15.00 -7.98 -9.27
C VAL A 84 13.54 -8.23 -8.87
N ALA A 85 13.32 -8.97 -7.80
CA ALA A 85 11.98 -9.25 -7.28
C ALA A 85 11.23 -7.98 -6.88
N THR A 86 11.87 -7.11 -6.11
CA THR A 86 11.28 -5.83 -5.67
C THR A 86 11.08 -4.85 -6.84
N MET A 87 12.00 -4.83 -7.81
CA MET A 87 11.83 -4.03 -9.03
C MET A 87 10.70 -4.57 -9.90
N GLY A 88 10.49 -5.88 -9.95
CA GLY A 88 9.37 -6.52 -10.63
C GLY A 88 8.03 -6.01 -10.10
N ILE A 89 7.85 -5.90 -8.77
CA ILE A 89 6.63 -5.33 -8.18
C ILE A 89 6.42 -3.90 -8.68
N LYS A 90 7.45 -3.05 -8.62
CA LYS A 90 7.35 -1.66 -9.08
C LYS A 90 7.02 -1.55 -10.57
N PHE A 91 7.56 -2.46 -11.39
CA PHE A 91 7.25 -2.54 -12.81
C PHE A 91 5.77 -2.81 -13.05
N PHE A 92 5.17 -3.78 -12.35
CA PHE A 92 3.73 -4.06 -12.46
C PHE A 92 2.88 -2.90 -11.93
N ILE A 93 3.30 -2.24 -10.85
CA ILE A 93 2.63 -1.03 -10.35
C ILE A 93 2.66 0.09 -11.41
N ALA A 94 3.81 0.30 -12.08
CA ALA A 94 3.92 1.30 -13.13
C ALA A 94 3.01 1.00 -14.34
N ILE A 95 2.89 -0.28 -14.74
CA ILE A 95 1.95 -0.69 -15.79
C ILE A 95 0.51 -0.37 -15.36
N ALA A 96 0.13 -0.71 -14.14
CA ALA A 96 -1.20 -0.42 -13.61
C ALA A 96 -1.49 1.10 -13.59
N GLN A 97 -0.51 1.91 -13.18
CA GLN A 97 -0.61 3.37 -13.20
C GLN A 97 -0.73 3.93 -14.62
N MET A 98 -0.08 3.33 -15.60
CA MET A 98 -0.22 3.72 -17.01
C MET A 98 -1.61 3.39 -17.57
N ILE A 99 -2.18 2.26 -17.16
CA ILE A 99 -3.50 1.82 -17.62
C ILE A 99 -4.63 2.62 -16.93
N LEU A 100 -4.44 3.04 -15.69
CA LEU A 100 -5.46 3.69 -14.87
C LEU A 100 -6.12 4.90 -15.54
N PRO A 101 -5.41 5.86 -16.18
CA PRO A 101 -6.04 6.98 -16.85
C PRO A 101 -6.98 6.56 -17.98
N PHE A 102 -6.65 5.50 -18.73
CA PHE A 102 -7.50 4.97 -19.80
C PHE A 102 -8.78 4.34 -19.22
N VAL A 103 -8.67 3.60 -18.11
CA VAL A 103 -9.84 3.04 -17.42
C VAL A 103 -10.73 4.17 -16.89
N LEU A 104 -10.14 5.20 -16.26
CA LEU A 104 -10.88 6.36 -15.78
C LEU A 104 -11.54 7.13 -16.93
N GLY A 105 -10.84 7.35 -18.04
CA GLY A 105 -11.39 7.99 -19.21
C GLY A 105 -12.58 7.22 -19.82
N ALA A 106 -12.47 5.90 -19.90
CA ALA A 106 -13.56 5.04 -20.35
C ALA A 106 -14.76 5.07 -19.39
N THR A 107 -14.53 5.10 -18.06
CA THR A 107 -15.62 5.22 -17.08
C THR A 107 -16.32 6.58 -17.15
N VAL A 108 -15.58 7.68 -17.42
CA VAL A 108 -16.19 9.00 -17.66
C VAL A 108 -17.10 8.96 -18.87
N ALA A 109 -16.62 8.40 -19.98
CA ALA A 109 -17.39 8.29 -21.22
C ALA A 109 -18.66 7.43 -21.02
N THR A 110 -18.56 6.31 -20.30
CA THR A 110 -19.70 5.44 -20.01
C THR A 110 -20.64 6.01 -18.96
N THR A 111 -20.16 6.83 -18.02
CA THR A 111 -21.00 7.55 -17.07
C THR A 111 -21.87 8.59 -17.78
N ALA A 112 -21.34 9.26 -18.80
CA ALA A 112 -22.12 10.19 -19.62
C ALA A 112 -23.29 9.50 -20.36
N THR A 113 -23.15 8.21 -20.65
CA THR A 113 -24.22 7.36 -21.23
C THR A 113 -25.09 6.66 -20.19
N GLY A 114 -24.84 6.85 -18.89
CA GLY A 114 -25.59 6.24 -17.78
C GLY A 114 -25.29 4.75 -17.55
N LEU A 115 -24.32 4.17 -18.24
CA LEU A 115 -24.01 2.74 -18.16
C LEU A 115 -23.15 2.35 -16.95
N VAL A 116 -22.19 3.19 -16.56
CA VAL A 116 -21.28 2.92 -15.44
C VAL A 116 -21.11 4.18 -14.58
N SER A 117 -21.18 4.04 -13.29
CA SER A 117 -20.93 5.12 -12.32
C SER A 117 -19.53 4.95 -11.69
N TYR A 118 -18.89 6.07 -11.33
CA TYR A 118 -17.65 6.04 -10.56
C TYR A 118 -17.75 5.20 -9.28
N ASN A 119 -18.89 5.23 -8.62
CA ASN A 119 -19.16 4.42 -7.44
C ASN A 119 -18.99 2.93 -7.72
N MET A 120 -19.45 2.48 -8.89
CA MET A 120 -19.34 1.08 -9.30
C MET A 120 -17.88 0.65 -9.44
N LEU A 121 -17.01 1.52 -9.95
CA LEU A 121 -15.58 1.25 -10.06
C LEU A 121 -14.94 1.04 -8.67
N PHE A 122 -15.26 1.90 -7.71
CA PHE A 122 -14.75 1.77 -6.33
C PHE A 122 -15.27 0.50 -5.65
N TYR A 123 -16.53 0.12 -5.86
CA TYR A 123 -17.08 -1.14 -5.34
C TYR A 123 -16.37 -2.35 -5.95
N ILE A 124 -16.16 -2.36 -7.27
CA ILE A 124 -15.44 -3.47 -7.95
C ILE A 124 -14.03 -3.59 -7.39
N CYS A 125 -13.29 -2.49 -7.30
CA CYS A 125 -11.96 -2.49 -6.71
C CYS A 125 -11.97 -2.94 -5.23
N GLY A 126 -12.95 -2.50 -4.45
CA GLY A 126 -13.13 -2.93 -3.08
C GLY A 126 -13.34 -4.44 -2.95
N VAL A 127 -14.19 -5.01 -3.80
CA VAL A 127 -14.43 -6.46 -3.86
C VAL A 127 -13.16 -7.22 -4.25
N ILE A 128 -12.37 -6.70 -5.20
CA ILE A 128 -11.08 -7.30 -5.57
C ILE A 128 -10.16 -7.37 -4.35
N TYR A 129 -10.08 -6.31 -3.53
CA TYR A 129 -9.26 -6.32 -2.31
C TYR A 129 -9.79 -7.26 -1.23
N VAL A 130 -11.11 -7.47 -1.14
CA VAL A 130 -11.70 -8.52 -0.28
C VAL A 130 -11.28 -9.91 -0.77
N VAL A 131 -11.32 -10.17 -2.07
CA VAL A 131 -10.85 -11.43 -2.64
C VAL A 131 -9.35 -11.63 -2.37
N LEU A 132 -8.54 -10.59 -2.54
CA LEU A 132 -7.11 -10.62 -2.21
C LEU A 132 -6.87 -10.92 -0.72
N LEU A 133 -7.66 -10.33 0.18
CA LEU A 133 -7.61 -10.64 1.61
C LEU A 133 -7.85 -12.13 1.86
N VAL A 134 -8.88 -12.71 1.24
CA VAL A 134 -9.20 -14.14 1.37
C VAL A 134 -8.05 -14.99 0.81
N LEU A 135 -7.50 -14.64 -0.35
CA LEU A 135 -6.36 -15.34 -0.95
C LEU A 135 -5.12 -15.30 -0.04
N VAL A 136 -4.79 -14.15 0.54
CA VAL A 136 -3.67 -14.02 1.48
C VAL A 136 -3.89 -14.87 2.74
N MET A 137 -5.14 -15.02 3.17
CA MET A 137 -5.47 -15.88 4.31
C MET A 137 -5.41 -17.39 3.96
N LEU A 138 -5.67 -17.76 2.72
CA LEU A 138 -5.64 -19.15 2.28
C LEU A 138 -4.22 -19.63 1.92
N PHE A 139 -3.42 -18.76 1.29
CA PHE A 139 -2.06 -19.11 0.90
C PHE A 139 -1.05 -18.80 2.01
N PRO A 140 -0.19 -19.77 2.39
CA PRO A 140 0.89 -19.50 3.33
C PRO A 140 1.92 -18.59 2.66
N LEU A 141 2.03 -17.37 3.12
CA LEU A 141 3.19 -16.52 2.83
C LEU A 141 4.36 -16.99 3.70
N PRO A 142 5.60 -16.93 3.20
CA PRO A 142 6.75 -17.24 4.01
C PRO A 142 6.78 -16.28 5.20
N ASP A 143 6.62 -16.83 6.40
CA ASP A 143 6.88 -16.07 7.61
C ASP A 143 8.40 -15.90 7.69
N ALA A 144 8.83 -14.67 7.85
CA ALA A 144 10.22 -14.40 8.14
C ALA A 144 10.64 -15.33 9.30
N ASP A 145 11.72 -16.07 9.11
CA ASP A 145 12.26 -16.91 10.17
C ASP A 145 12.53 -16.03 11.39
N GLN A 146 11.54 -15.94 12.28
CA GLN A 146 11.62 -15.15 13.52
C GLN A 146 12.78 -15.61 14.40
N LYS A 147 13.34 -16.78 14.10
CA LYS A 147 14.51 -17.35 14.77
C LYS A 147 15.84 -16.78 14.28
N ALA A 148 15.92 -16.29 13.04
CA ALA A 148 17.13 -15.65 12.51
C ALA A 148 17.27 -14.19 12.98
N ALA A 149 16.18 -13.52 13.31
CA ALA A 149 16.15 -12.19 13.93
C ALA A 149 16.34 -12.28 15.44
N GLY A 150 17.47 -12.79 15.87
CA GLY A 150 17.81 -13.04 17.27
C GLY A 150 18.05 -11.81 18.17
N LYS A 151 17.59 -10.63 17.79
CA LYS A 151 17.47 -9.43 18.63
C LYS A 151 16.25 -8.62 18.23
N LYS A 152 15.32 -8.47 19.14
CA LYS A 152 14.24 -7.48 19.08
C LYS A 152 14.87 -6.09 19.18
N GLU A 153 15.40 -5.59 18.08
CA GLU A 153 15.82 -4.20 18.02
C GLU A 153 14.57 -3.34 18.00
N GLY A 154 14.38 -2.54 19.05
CA GLY A 154 13.33 -1.53 19.08
C GLY A 154 13.60 -0.47 18.03
N LEU A 155 12.57 0.25 17.58
CA LEU A 155 12.66 1.33 16.61
C LEU A 155 13.74 2.36 16.98
N ILE A 156 13.91 2.63 18.29
CA ILE A 156 14.93 3.54 18.83
C ILE A 156 16.34 2.95 18.69
N ASP A 157 16.51 1.64 18.86
CA ASP A 157 17.80 0.99 18.70
C ASP A 157 18.20 0.91 17.23
N SER A 158 17.26 0.62 16.34
CA SER A 158 17.49 0.66 14.88
C SER A 158 17.90 2.07 14.43
N LEU A 159 17.26 3.12 14.94
CA LEU A 159 17.65 4.51 14.65
C LEU A 159 19.03 4.87 15.20
N LYS A 160 19.42 4.38 16.37
CA LYS A 160 20.76 4.59 16.95
C LYS A 160 21.86 3.88 16.19
N HIS A 161 21.57 2.69 15.63
CA HIS A 161 22.52 1.91 14.84
C HIS A 161 22.54 2.29 13.35
N THR A 162 21.61 3.14 12.90
CA THR A 162 21.64 3.67 11.54
C THR A 162 22.75 4.71 11.45
N HIS A 163 23.88 4.33 10.86
CA HIS A 163 24.92 5.28 10.49
C HIS A 163 24.40 6.21 9.41
N PHE A 164 24.07 7.43 9.77
CA PHE A 164 23.77 8.50 8.82
C PHE A 164 25.07 8.94 8.14
N SER A 165 25.56 8.15 7.21
CA SER A 165 26.63 8.60 6.33
C SER A 165 26.09 9.67 5.36
N ILE A 166 26.99 10.55 4.88
CA ILE A 166 26.63 11.55 3.87
C ILE A 166 25.97 10.89 2.65
N GLU A 167 26.42 9.69 2.27
CA GLU A 167 25.88 8.89 1.18
C GLU A 167 24.42 8.46 1.46
N SER A 168 24.12 8.01 2.68
CA SER A 168 22.76 7.62 3.08
C SER A 168 21.81 8.82 3.05
N VAL A 169 22.26 9.98 3.52
CA VAL A 169 21.46 11.22 3.49
C VAL A 169 21.23 11.67 2.04
N ALA A 170 22.28 11.61 1.20
CA ALA A 170 22.15 11.94 -0.23
C ALA A 170 21.15 11.00 -0.92
N MET A 171 21.18 9.69 -0.66
CA MET A 171 20.23 8.72 -1.23
C MET A 171 18.80 8.96 -0.75
N ILE A 172 18.61 9.33 0.52
CA ILE A 172 17.29 9.70 1.06
C ILE A 172 16.77 10.95 0.35
N LEU A 173 17.60 11.99 0.17
CA LEU A 173 17.22 13.21 -0.53
C LEU A 173 16.89 12.96 -2.01
N ILE A 174 17.69 12.15 -2.70
CA ILE A 174 17.42 11.75 -4.09
C ILE A 174 16.10 10.98 -4.17
N GLY A 175 15.88 10.01 -3.27
CA GLY A 175 14.63 9.26 -3.20
C GLY A 175 13.43 10.16 -2.92
N PHE A 176 13.57 11.12 -2.01
CA PHE A 176 12.51 12.10 -1.69
C PHE A 176 12.18 12.99 -2.90
N THR A 177 13.19 13.55 -3.56
CA THR A 177 12.98 14.43 -4.73
C THR A 177 12.41 13.64 -5.91
N CYS A 178 12.96 12.49 -6.25
CA CYS A 178 12.48 11.68 -7.38
C CYS A 178 11.06 11.15 -7.16
N THR A 179 10.77 10.62 -5.97
CA THR A 179 9.44 10.04 -5.68
C THR A 179 8.40 11.14 -5.41
N GLY A 180 8.78 12.19 -4.68
CA GLY A 180 7.89 13.28 -4.34
C GLY A 180 7.46 14.10 -5.56
N THR A 181 8.39 14.43 -6.45
CA THR A 181 8.07 15.16 -7.69
C THR A 181 7.23 14.32 -8.64
N PHE A 182 7.48 13.03 -8.75
CA PHE A 182 6.72 12.15 -9.64
C PHE A 182 5.26 11.98 -9.19
N GLN A 183 5.00 11.99 -7.89
CA GLN A 183 3.62 11.89 -7.36
C GLN A 183 2.85 13.22 -7.38
N LEU A 184 3.52 14.35 -7.54
CA LEU A 184 2.85 15.65 -7.68
C LEU A 184 2.33 15.91 -9.09
N TRP A 185 2.76 15.14 -10.09
CA TRP A 185 2.34 15.27 -11.50
C TRP A 185 1.22 14.28 -11.91
N LEU A 186 0.76 13.44 -11.00
CA LEU A 186 -0.39 12.54 -11.16
C LEU A 186 -1.58 13.03 -10.34
#